data_49062bd4f6103a5c1f57e3fe65cda86d
#
_entry.id   49062bd4f6103a5c1f57e3fe65cda86d
#
_cell.length_a   1.000
_cell.length_b   1.000
_cell.length_c   1.000
_cell.angle_alpha   90.00
_cell.angle_beta   90.00
_cell.angle_gamma   90.00
#
_symmetry.space_group_name_H-M   'P 1'
#
loop_
_entity.id
_entity.type
_entity.pdbx_description
1 polymer ?
#
loop_
_entity_poly.entity_id
_entity_poly.type
_entity_poly.pdbx_seq_one_letter_code
_entity_poly.pdbx_strand_id
1 'polypeptide(L)'
;MRILLLVNESASSVTARTRVLIQAALAEDHEVELAMTSRRGHASRLARGAASTGTDLVAVLGGDGTLNEAANGLAGTDCVLAPLPGGST
;
A
#
# COMPACT_ATOMS: atom_id res chain seq x y z
N MET A 1 -14.50 -3.03 -3.61
CA MET A 1 -13.97 -2.25 -2.47
C MET A 1 -12.97 -1.22 -2.95
N ARG A 2 -12.71 -0.22 -2.13
CA ARG A 2 -11.70 0.79 -2.44
C ARG A 2 -10.37 0.39 -1.81
N ILE A 3 -9.34 0.33 -2.64
CA ILE A 3 -8.02 -0.14 -2.23
C ILE A 3 -6.99 0.95 -2.50
N LEU A 4 -6.14 1.22 -1.51
CA LEU A 4 -4.93 2.02 -1.72
C LEU A 4 -3.77 1.05 -1.84
N LEU A 5 -3.06 1.10 -2.96
CA LEU A 5 -1.86 0.30 -3.17
C LEU A 5 -0.65 1.17 -2.86
N LEU A 6 0.02 0.87 -1.75
CA LEU A 6 1.24 1.58 -1.35
C LEU A 6 2.46 0.83 -1.85
N VAL A 7 3.32 1.54 -2.57
CA VAL A 7 4.55 0.97 -3.10
C VAL A 7 5.73 1.82 -2.65
N ASN A 8 6.72 1.18 -2.03
CA ASN A 8 7.96 1.87 -1.67
C ASN A 8 8.85 1.92 -2.90
N GLU A 9 9.06 3.12 -3.44
CA GLU A 9 9.85 3.27 -4.66
C GLU A 9 11.33 2.91 -4.48
N SER A 10 11.81 2.87 -3.24
CA SER A 10 13.20 2.46 -2.95
C SER A 10 13.35 0.95 -2.81
N ALA A 11 12.25 0.19 -2.79
CA ALA A 11 12.33 -1.25 -2.63
C ALA A 11 12.93 -1.88 -3.88
N SER A 12 14.11 -2.49 -3.74
CA SER A 12 14.87 -2.99 -4.88
C SER A 12 14.22 -4.17 -5.57
N SER A 13 13.37 -4.91 -4.87
CA SER A 13 12.71 -6.09 -5.43
C SER A 13 11.38 -5.76 -6.11
N VAL A 14 10.94 -4.51 -6.06
CA VAL A 14 9.69 -4.08 -6.69
C VAL A 14 10.03 -3.42 -8.02
N THR A 15 9.66 -4.06 -9.11
CA THR A 15 9.87 -3.49 -10.45
C THR A 15 8.59 -2.79 -10.92
N ALA A 16 8.74 -1.90 -11.88
CA ALA A 16 7.58 -1.23 -12.48
C ALA A 16 6.62 -2.25 -13.09
N ARG A 17 7.15 -3.32 -13.66
CA ARG A 17 6.35 -4.37 -14.26
C ARG A 17 5.49 -5.09 -13.22
N THR A 18 6.09 -5.47 -12.09
CA THR A 18 5.37 -6.12 -10.99
C THR A 18 4.25 -5.24 -10.48
N ARG A 19 4.55 -3.97 -10.26
CA ARG A 19 3.56 -3.00 -9.79
C ARG A 19 2.38 -2.89 -10.74
N VAL A 20 2.65 -2.78 -12.05
CA VAL A 20 1.58 -2.66 -13.05
C VAL A 20 0.71 -3.90 -13.08
N LEU A 21 1.32 -5.09 -13.01
CA LEU A 21 0.57 -6.34 -13.02
C LEU A 21 -0.34 -6.48 -11.81
N ILE A 22 0.18 -6.13 -10.62
CA ILE A 22 -0.61 -6.21 -9.39
C ILE A 22 -1.76 -5.19 -9.43
N GLN A 23 -1.46 -3.97 -9.84
CA GLN A 23 -2.48 -2.93 -9.94
C GLN A 23 -3.59 -3.33 -10.90
N ALA A 24 -3.24 -3.87 -12.07
CA ALA A 24 -4.21 -4.30 -13.06
C ALA A 24 -5.08 -5.43 -12.52
N ALA A 25 -4.48 -6.40 -11.83
CA ALA A 25 -5.22 -7.52 -11.28
C ALA A 25 -6.24 -7.07 -10.23
N LEU A 26 -5.84 -6.15 -9.35
CA LEU A 26 -6.75 -5.63 -8.34
C LEU A 26 -7.84 -4.75 -8.94
N ALA A 27 -7.52 -4.01 -9.98
CA ALA A 27 -8.46 -3.09 -10.60
C ALA A 27 -9.58 -3.79 -11.37
N GLU A 28 -9.45 -5.08 -11.65
CA GLU A 28 -10.52 -5.82 -12.31
C GLU A 28 -11.80 -5.84 -11.48
N ASP A 29 -11.69 -5.94 -10.15
CA ASP A 29 -12.84 -6.09 -9.27
C ASP A 29 -12.98 -4.97 -8.24
N HIS A 30 -12.01 -4.05 -8.17
CA HIS A 30 -11.98 -3.02 -7.13
C HIS A 30 -11.55 -1.67 -7.69
N GLU A 31 -11.84 -0.62 -6.94
CA GLU A 31 -11.27 0.70 -7.21
C GLU A 31 -9.90 0.76 -6.56
N VAL A 32 -8.86 0.97 -7.35
CA VAL A 32 -7.48 0.97 -6.87
C VAL A 32 -6.84 2.32 -7.11
N GLU A 33 -6.27 2.89 -6.06
CA GLU A 33 -5.46 4.09 -6.14
C GLU A 33 -4.02 3.71 -5.80
N LEU A 34 -3.08 4.16 -6.62
CA LEU A 34 -1.67 3.89 -6.43
C LEU A 34 -1.00 5.06 -5.73
N ALA A 35 -0.22 4.79 -4.69
CA ALA A 35 0.61 5.81 -4.05
C ALA A 35 2.01 5.27 -3.83
N MET A 36 3.00 6.06 -4.21
CA MET A 36 4.41 5.72 -4.04
C MET A 36 4.94 6.40 -2.79
N THR A 37 5.70 5.67 -1.99
CA THR A 37 6.36 6.26 -0.82
C THR A 37 7.83 6.44 -1.11
N SER A 38 8.40 7.57 -0.71
CA SER A 38 9.79 7.90 -1.00
C SER A 38 10.61 8.21 0.25
N ARG A 39 10.00 8.27 1.42
CA ARG A 39 10.72 8.63 2.63
C ARG A 39 10.02 8.09 3.88
N ARG A 40 10.76 8.10 4.98
CA ARG A 40 10.24 7.64 6.27
C ARG A 40 9.03 8.45 6.70
N GLY A 41 8.02 7.78 7.21
CA GLY A 41 6.79 8.40 7.68
C GLY A 41 5.75 8.65 6.60
N HIS A 42 6.13 8.56 5.33
CA HIS A 42 5.22 8.83 4.22
C HIS A 42 4.09 7.79 4.15
N ALA A 43 4.44 6.51 4.33
CA ALA A 43 3.44 5.44 4.28
C ALA A 43 2.41 5.56 5.40
N SER A 44 2.84 5.94 6.59
CA SER A 44 1.94 6.14 7.72
C SER A 44 0.92 7.23 7.43
N ARG A 45 1.39 8.34 6.88
CA ARG A 45 0.54 9.46 6.54
C ARG A 45 -0.47 9.13 5.45
N LEU A 46 -0.01 8.44 4.42
CA LEU A 46 -0.88 8.02 3.32
C LEU A 46 -1.94 7.02 3.77
N ALA A 47 -1.54 6.06 4.62
CA ALA A 47 -2.48 5.08 5.14
C ALA A 47 -3.56 5.73 6.01
N ARG A 48 -3.16 6.64 6.86
CA ARG A 48 -4.12 7.36 7.73
C ARG A 48 -5.11 8.17 6.89
N GLY A 49 -4.60 8.88 5.87
CA GLY A 49 -5.44 9.64 4.98
C GLY A 49 -6.43 8.76 4.23
N ALA A 50 -5.99 7.60 3.76
CA ALA A 50 -6.85 6.66 3.07
C ALA A 50 -7.98 6.18 3.99
N ALA A 51 -7.64 5.79 5.22
CA ALA A 51 -8.65 5.32 6.17
C ALA A 51 -9.69 6.40 6.46
N SER A 52 -9.26 7.66 6.55
CA SER A 52 -10.18 8.76 6.85
C SER A 52 -11.09 9.11 5.68
N THR A 53 -10.75 8.71 4.45
CA THR A 53 -11.55 9.00 3.27
C THR A 53 -12.38 7.81 2.78
N GLY A 54 -12.46 6.75 3.58
CA GLY A 54 -13.33 5.63 3.26
C GLY A 54 -12.69 4.50 2.47
N THR A 55 -11.36 4.46 2.41
CA THR A 55 -10.65 3.34 1.81
C THR A 55 -10.89 2.09 2.65
N ASP A 56 -11.19 0.97 2.01
CA ASP A 56 -11.50 -0.27 2.71
C ASP A 56 -10.26 -1.07 3.07
N LEU A 57 -9.23 -1.00 2.23
CA LEU A 57 -8.04 -1.82 2.38
C LEU A 57 -6.81 -1.09 1.87
N VAL A 58 -5.73 -1.16 2.61
CA VAL A 58 -4.42 -0.67 2.18
C VAL A 58 -3.54 -1.88 1.91
N ALA A 59 -3.17 -2.07 0.65
CA ALA A 59 -2.25 -3.12 0.24
C ALA A 59 -0.85 -2.55 0.18
N VAL A 60 0.13 -3.25 0.73
CA VAL A 60 1.51 -2.75 0.79
C VAL A 60 2.42 -3.65 -0.02
N LEU A 61 3.11 -3.05 -0.98
CA LEU A 61 4.13 -3.72 -1.79
C LEU A 61 5.47 -3.06 -1.45
N GLY A 62 6.19 -3.66 -0.54
CA GLY A 62 7.45 -3.09 -0.05
C GLY A 62 8.01 -3.93 1.07
N GLY A 63 8.99 -3.40 1.77
CA GLY A 63 9.63 -4.10 2.88
C GLY A 63 8.89 -3.91 4.19
N ASP A 64 9.48 -4.49 5.25
CA ASP A 64 8.89 -4.47 6.59
C ASP A 64 8.71 -3.05 7.14
N GLY A 65 9.62 -2.14 6.79
CA GLY A 65 9.52 -0.76 7.26
C GLY A 65 8.27 -0.07 6.74
N THR A 66 7.97 -0.25 5.44
CA THR A 66 6.78 0.34 4.85
C THR A 66 5.52 -0.29 5.44
N LEU A 67 5.54 -1.60 5.64
CA LEU A 67 4.42 -2.31 6.24
C LEU A 67 4.14 -1.82 7.66
N ASN A 68 5.19 -1.65 8.47
CA ASN A 68 5.06 -1.12 9.83
C ASN A 68 4.48 0.29 9.84
N GLU A 69 4.94 1.14 8.94
CA GLU A 69 4.44 2.51 8.86
C GLU A 69 2.95 2.53 8.49
N ALA A 70 2.56 1.69 7.53
CA ALA A 70 1.17 1.59 7.14
C ALA A 70 0.32 1.10 8.30
N ALA A 71 0.80 0.10 9.04
CA ALA A 71 0.09 -0.43 10.20
C ALA A 71 -0.13 0.66 11.25
N ASN A 72 0.89 1.47 11.51
CA ASN A 72 0.78 2.57 12.47
C ASN A 72 -0.26 3.59 12.01
N GLY A 73 -0.29 3.88 10.72
CA GLY A 73 -1.26 4.82 10.16
C GLY A 73 -2.70 4.32 10.25
N LEU A 74 -2.89 3.00 10.18
CA LEU A 74 -4.23 2.39 10.23
C LEU A 74 -4.67 2.03 11.64
N ALA A 75 -3.82 2.20 12.65
CA ALA A 75 -4.18 1.85 14.02
C ALA A 75 -5.44 2.61 14.46
N GLY A 76 -6.39 1.88 15.03
CA GLY A 76 -7.65 2.46 15.49
C GLY A 76 -8.68 2.71 14.39
N THR A 77 -8.40 2.29 13.16
CA THR A 77 -9.34 2.44 12.05
C THR A 77 -9.90 1.08 11.64
N ASP A 78 -10.96 1.11 10.83
CA ASP A 78 -11.57 -0.10 10.30
C ASP A 78 -10.94 -0.56 8.98
N CYS A 79 -9.97 0.18 8.47
CA CYS A 79 -9.32 -0.13 7.23
C CYS A 79 -8.38 -1.34 7.41
N VAL A 80 -8.45 -2.28 6.48
CA VAL A 80 -7.68 -3.52 6.54
C VAL A 80 -6.30 -3.32 5.94
N LEU A 81 -5.29 -3.92 6.56
CA LEU A 81 -3.91 -3.90 6.04
C LEU A 81 -3.61 -5.25 5.39
N ALA A 82 -3.14 -5.21 4.16
CA ALA A 82 -2.81 -6.43 3.41
C ALA A 82 -1.38 -6.35 2.85
N PRO A 83 -0.44 -7.12 3.40
CA PRO A 83 0.89 -7.19 2.79
C PRO A 83 0.83 -8.03 1.52
N LEU A 84 1.51 -7.59 0.48
CA LEU A 84 1.58 -8.30 -0.79
C LEU A 84 2.95 -8.91 -0.98
N PRO A 85 3.02 -10.11 -1.60
CA PRO A 85 4.30 -10.74 -1.89
C PRO A 85 5.05 -9.99 -2.98
N GLY A 86 6.38 -10.17 -3.03
CA GLY A 86 7.23 -9.56 -4.05
C GLY A 86 7.86 -8.25 -3.63
N GLY A 87 7.62 -7.80 -2.42
CA GLY A 87 8.18 -6.56 -1.92
C GLY A 87 9.65 -6.67 -1.56
N SER A 88 10.03 -7.70 -0.83
CA SER A 88 11.41 -7.99 -0.50
C SER A 88 11.51 -9.37 0.07
N THR A 89 12.64 -9.94 -0.07
CA THR A 89 12.95 -11.26 0.49
C THR A 89 14.29 -11.23 1.13
#